data_429f0b0a21f0d1672e29a51ba52c3d92
#
_entry.id   429f0b0a21f0d1672e29a51ba52c3d92
#
_cell.length_a   1.000
_cell.length_b   1.000
_cell.length_c   1.000
_cell.angle_alpha   90.00
_cell.angle_beta   90.00
_cell.angle_gamma   90.00
#
_symmetry.space_group_name_H-M   'P 1'
#
loop_
_entity.id
_entity.type
_entity.pdbx_description
1 polymer ?
#
loop_
_entity_poly.entity_id
_entity_poly.type
_entity_poly.pdbx_seq_one_letter_code
_entity_poly.pdbx_strand_id
1 'polypeptide(L)'
;NQVLMLDPELKQYLKHLNDTGSLSHTGVILMADHGLHYGPLFRTNRKQAAFEHGRTFGAFILPKRMVTKQLKDNVKRMVNIRDIHMTIRDMASFPHRSTSSAVSPIALSLLHDTISPTRTCASMMVNRLYRAACTG
;
A
#
# COMPACT_ATOMS: atom_id res chain seq x y z
N ASN A 1 -20.19 -4.86 13.41
CA ASN A 1 -18.87 -4.62 12.81
C ASN A 1 -19.05 -4.34 11.33
N GLN A 2 -18.89 -3.07 10.91
CA GLN A 2 -19.15 -2.62 9.53
C GLN A 2 -18.28 -3.34 8.49
N VAL A 3 -17.05 -3.71 8.86
CA VAL A 3 -16.13 -4.45 7.98
C VAL A 3 -16.68 -5.83 7.62
N LEU A 4 -17.31 -6.53 8.58
CA LEU A 4 -17.93 -7.84 8.32
C LEU A 4 -19.12 -7.74 7.36
N MET A 5 -19.80 -6.60 7.29
CA MET A 5 -20.91 -6.40 6.35
C MET A 5 -20.42 -6.22 4.91
N LEU A 6 -19.23 -5.62 4.73
CA LEU A 6 -18.65 -5.39 3.42
C LEU A 6 -17.96 -6.64 2.82
N ASP A 7 -17.51 -7.56 3.66
CA ASP A 7 -16.70 -8.70 3.24
C ASP A 7 -17.39 -9.61 2.19
N PRO A 8 -18.67 -10.00 2.34
CA PRO A 8 -19.38 -10.81 1.34
C PRO A 8 -19.50 -10.11 -0.01
N GLU A 9 -19.79 -8.81 0.00
CA GLU A 9 -19.96 -8.01 -1.23
C GLU A 9 -18.64 -7.83 -1.95
N LEU A 10 -17.57 -7.51 -1.22
CA LEU A 10 -16.23 -7.41 -1.78
C LEU A 10 -15.76 -8.74 -2.37
N LYS A 11 -15.99 -9.86 -1.67
CA LYS A 11 -15.69 -11.20 -2.17
C LYS A 11 -16.44 -11.49 -3.48
N GLN A 12 -17.73 -11.19 -3.52
CA GLN A 12 -18.55 -11.40 -4.72
C GLN A 12 -18.07 -10.53 -5.87
N TYR A 13 -17.73 -9.28 -5.62
CA TYR A 13 -17.17 -8.37 -6.63
C TYR A 13 -15.86 -8.87 -7.20
N LEU A 14 -14.89 -9.25 -6.34
CA LEU A 14 -13.61 -9.79 -6.78
C LEU A 14 -13.78 -11.10 -7.55
N LYS A 15 -14.70 -11.96 -7.11
CA LYS A 15 -15.04 -13.19 -7.84
C LYS A 15 -15.59 -12.87 -9.23
N HIS A 16 -16.51 -11.92 -9.34
CA HIS A 16 -17.04 -11.48 -10.64
C HIS A 16 -15.94 -10.98 -11.58
N LEU A 17 -15.02 -10.13 -11.11
CA LEU A 17 -13.88 -9.66 -11.91
C LEU A 17 -12.99 -10.81 -12.39
N ASN A 18 -12.80 -11.84 -11.56
CA ASN A 18 -12.05 -13.04 -11.93
C ASN A 18 -12.80 -13.85 -12.99
N ASP A 19 -14.06 -14.16 -12.77
CA ASP A 19 -14.89 -15.02 -13.62
C ASP A 19 -15.13 -14.40 -15.02
N THR A 20 -15.19 -13.07 -15.09
CA THR A 20 -15.28 -12.33 -16.36
C THR A 20 -13.93 -12.15 -17.07
N GLY A 21 -12.83 -12.59 -16.47
CA GLY A 21 -11.49 -12.39 -17.00
C GLY A 21 -10.96 -10.94 -16.91
N SER A 22 -11.70 -10.06 -16.23
CA SER A 22 -11.33 -8.63 -16.09
C SER A 22 -9.98 -8.44 -15.38
N LEU A 23 -9.63 -9.33 -14.45
CA LEU A 23 -8.33 -9.28 -13.74
C LEU A 23 -7.13 -9.57 -14.66
N SER A 24 -7.33 -10.02 -15.89
CA SER A 24 -6.24 -10.20 -16.86
C SER A 24 -5.65 -8.88 -17.36
N HIS A 25 -6.43 -7.80 -17.29
CA HIS A 25 -6.06 -6.46 -17.77
C HIS A 25 -6.35 -5.32 -16.77
N THR A 26 -7.03 -5.61 -15.67
CA THR A 26 -7.37 -4.63 -14.62
C THR A 26 -6.61 -4.94 -13.34
N GLY A 27 -5.92 -3.94 -12.79
CA GLY A 27 -5.33 -4.00 -11.45
C GLY A 27 -6.32 -3.50 -10.40
N VAL A 28 -6.43 -4.20 -9.28
CA VAL A 28 -7.22 -3.78 -8.11
C VAL A 28 -6.27 -3.54 -6.96
N ILE A 29 -6.38 -2.38 -6.32
CA ILE A 29 -5.63 -2.02 -5.12
C ILE A 29 -6.63 -1.79 -4.00
N LEU A 30 -6.53 -2.62 -2.96
CA LEU A 30 -7.30 -2.47 -1.73
C LEU A 30 -6.36 -1.89 -0.67
N MET A 31 -6.71 -0.76 -0.09
CA MET A 31 -5.88 -0.12 0.92
C MET A 31 -6.70 0.70 1.90
N ALA A 32 -6.17 0.87 3.11
CA ALA A 32 -6.64 1.87 4.04
C ALA A 32 -5.73 3.10 3.99
N ASP A 33 -6.31 4.30 4.16
CA ASP A 33 -5.59 5.57 4.25
C ASP A 33 -4.79 5.67 5.56
N HIS A 34 -5.41 5.27 6.67
CA HIS A 34 -4.82 5.16 8.00
C HIS A 34 -5.64 4.20 8.87
N GLY A 35 -5.09 3.82 10.04
CA GLY A 35 -5.80 3.04 11.05
C GLY A 35 -6.63 3.91 11.99
N LEU A 36 -7.13 3.30 13.06
CA LEU A 36 -7.97 3.98 14.05
C LEU A 36 -7.20 5.11 14.75
N HIS A 37 -7.80 6.30 14.82
CA HIS A 37 -7.20 7.50 15.43
C HIS A 37 -8.09 8.15 16.50
N TYR A 38 -9.11 7.45 16.98
CA TYR A 38 -10.02 7.90 18.05
C TYR A 38 -10.42 6.74 18.96
N GLY A 39 -11.12 7.05 20.05
CA GLY A 39 -11.60 6.05 21.02
C GLY A 39 -10.69 5.87 22.24
N PRO A 40 -11.06 4.95 23.15
CA PRO A 40 -10.35 4.74 24.41
C PRO A 40 -8.89 4.33 24.21
N LEU A 41 -8.59 3.41 23.28
CA LEU A 41 -7.24 2.93 23.01
C LEU A 41 -6.32 4.08 22.60
N PHE A 42 -6.80 4.99 21.72
CA PHE A 42 -6.03 6.14 21.27
C PHE A 42 -5.67 7.10 22.41
N ARG A 43 -6.54 7.20 23.42
CA ARG A 43 -6.34 8.07 24.60
C ARG A 43 -5.43 7.45 25.65
N THR A 44 -5.54 6.13 25.86
CA THR A 44 -4.85 5.43 26.98
C THR A 44 -3.51 4.84 26.59
N ASN A 45 -3.32 4.44 25.33
CA ASN A 45 -2.08 3.84 24.85
C ASN A 45 -1.61 4.47 23.52
N ARG A 46 -0.93 5.61 23.62
CA ARG A 46 -0.46 6.38 22.46
C ARG A 46 0.51 5.60 21.57
N LYS A 47 1.34 4.72 22.11
CA LYS A 47 2.28 3.91 21.31
C LYS A 47 1.54 2.91 20.44
N GLN A 48 0.63 2.14 21.04
CA GLN A 48 -0.20 1.19 20.32
C GLN A 48 -1.09 1.90 19.30
N ALA A 49 -1.70 3.03 19.67
CA ALA A 49 -2.52 3.82 18.77
C ALA A 49 -1.73 4.35 17.56
N ALA A 50 -0.50 4.84 17.76
CA ALA A 50 0.36 5.29 16.67
C ALA A 50 0.78 4.12 15.75
N PHE A 51 1.02 2.95 16.32
CA PHE A 51 1.32 1.73 15.57
C PHE A 51 0.14 1.31 14.68
N GLU A 52 -1.06 1.21 15.24
CA GLU A 52 -2.28 0.84 14.49
C GLU A 52 -2.66 1.90 13.45
N HIS A 53 -2.50 3.18 13.79
CA HIS A 53 -2.76 4.27 12.87
C HIS A 53 -1.80 4.27 11.66
N GLY A 54 -0.53 3.97 11.88
CA GLY A 54 0.50 4.04 10.83
C GLY A 54 0.72 2.75 10.05
N ARG A 55 0.25 1.59 10.54
CA ARG A 55 0.36 0.30 9.85
C ARG A 55 -0.97 -0.11 9.26
N THR A 56 -1.22 0.38 8.08
CA THR A 56 -2.47 0.13 7.36
C THR A 56 -2.38 -1.09 6.46
N PHE A 57 -3.54 -1.66 6.17
CA PHE A 57 -3.68 -2.74 5.21
C PHE A 57 -3.47 -2.24 3.78
N GLY A 58 -2.79 -3.04 2.97
CA GLY A 58 -2.67 -2.83 1.54
C GLY A 58 -2.53 -4.16 0.79
N ALA A 59 -3.30 -4.35 -0.26
CA ALA A 59 -3.22 -5.51 -1.12
C ALA A 59 -3.29 -5.12 -2.60
N PHE A 60 -2.50 -5.81 -3.42
CA PHE A 60 -2.48 -5.64 -4.86
C PHE A 60 -2.95 -6.93 -5.54
N ILE A 61 -4.00 -6.84 -6.35
CA ILE A 61 -4.45 -7.89 -7.26
C ILE A 61 -4.15 -7.37 -8.67
N LEU A 62 -3.12 -7.89 -9.30
CA LEU A 62 -2.59 -7.36 -10.56
C LEU A 62 -2.60 -8.40 -11.67
N PRO A 63 -2.70 -7.96 -12.95
CA PRO A 63 -2.45 -8.81 -14.09
C PRO A 63 -1.11 -9.52 -13.99
N LYS A 64 -1.04 -10.80 -14.38
CA LYS A 64 0.18 -11.63 -14.25
C LYS A 64 1.44 -10.96 -14.80
N ARG A 65 1.32 -10.19 -15.90
CA ARG A 65 2.44 -9.46 -16.52
C ARG A 65 3.07 -8.40 -15.61
N MET A 66 2.32 -7.88 -14.63
CA MET A 66 2.80 -6.88 -13.67
C MET A 66 3.38 -7.50 -12.39
N VAL A 67 3.14 -8.80 -12.15
CA VAL A 67 3.61 -9.50 -10.94
C VAL A 67 5.06 -9.93 -11.13
N THR A 68 5.95 -8.96 -11.17
CA THR A 68 7.40 -9.15 -11.35
C THR A 68 8.07 -9.63 -10.05
N LYS A 69 9.32 -10.13 -10.17
CA LYS A 69 10.15 -10.42 -8.99
C LYS A 69 10.37 -9.16 -8.15
N GLN A 70 10.62 -8.03 -8.81
CA GLN A 70 10.79 -6.71 -8.16
C GLN A 70 9.61 -6.36 -7.26
N LEU A 71 8.38 -6.48 -7.78
CA LEU A 71 7.17 -6.23 -7.00
C LEU A 71 7.07 -7.17 -5.79
N LYS A 72 7.31 -8.48 -5.99
CA LYS A 72 7.26 -9.49 -4.90
C LYS A 72 8.27 -9.24 -3.79
N ASP A 73 9.42 -8.70 -4.13
CA ASP A 73 10.44 -8.34 -3.16
C ASP A 73 10.07 -7.03 -2.43
N ASN A 74 9.56 -6.03 -3.17
CA ASN A 74 9.21 -4.73 -2.63
C ASN A 74 8.00 -4.73 -1.68
N VAL A 75 6.98 -5.57 -1.91
CA VAL A 75 5.82 -5.67 -1.00
C VAL A 75 6.17 -6.22 0.39
N LYS A 76 7.37 -6.76 0.56
CA LYS A 76 7.92 -7.21 1.84
C LYS A 76 8.72 -6.11 2.56
N ARG A 77 8.82 -4.93 1.98
CA ARG A 77 9.62 -3.81 2.47
C ARG A 77 8.74 -2.76 3.12
N MET A 78 9.38 -1.82 3.75
CA MET A 78 8.70 -0.65 4.31
C MET A 78 8.25 0.28 3.17
N VAL A 79 6.94 0.42 3.00
CA VAL A 79 6.29 1.17 1.93
C VAL A 79 5.41 2.25 2.56
N ASN A 80 5.27 3.39 1.89
CA ASN A 80 4.35 4.45 2.28
C ASN A 80 3.39 4.83 1.14
N ILE A 81 2.43 5.69 1.44
CA ILE A 81 1.40 6.12 0.47
C ILE A 81 2.00 6.80 -0.78
N ARG A 82 3.15 7.48 -0.66
CA ARG A 82 3.81 8.11 -1.82
C ARG A 82 4.36 7.06 -2.78
N ASP A 83 4.85 5.94 -2.25
CA ASP A 83 5.29 4.79 -3.06
C ASP A 83 4.11 4.15 -3.79
N ILE A 84 2.97 4.01 -3.11
CA ILE A 84 1.74 3.52 -3.74
C ILE A 84 1.33 4.46 -4.87
N HIS A 85 1.35 5.77 -4.64
CA HIS A 85 1.04 6.77 -5.67
C HIS A 85 1.97 6.64 -6.90
N MET A 86 3.29 6.51 -6.70
CA MET A 86 4.24 6.29 -7.80
C MET A 86 3.97 4.98 -8.52
N THR A 87 3.65 3.92 -7.78
CA THR A 87 3.31 2.62 -8.34
C THR A 87 2.06 2.68 -9.23
N ILE A 88 1.01 3.37 -8.80
CA ILE A 88 -0.21 3.56 -9.59
C ILE A 88 0.10 4.29 -10.90
N ARG A 89 0.93 5.32 -10.87
CA ARG A 89 1.35 6.05 -12.08
C ARG A 89 2.12 5.16 -13.05
N ASP A 90 3.01 4.33 -12.54
CA ASP A 90 3.77 3.39 -13.35
C ASP A 90 2.89 2.24 -13.88
N MET A 91 1.85 1.83 -13.14
CA MET A 91 0.86 0.87 -13.62
C MET A 91 0.14 1.39 -14.88
N ALA A 92 -0.17 2.68 -14.92
CA ALA A 92 -0.85 3.30 -16.08
C ALA A 92 0.03 3.30 -17.36
N SER A 93 1.34 3.27 -17.20
CA SER A 93 2.31 3.29 -18.30
C SER A 93 3.01 1.95 -18.53
N PHE A 94 2.66 0.91 -17.75
CA PHE A 94 3.36 -0.38 -17.77
C PHE A 94 3.39 -1.03 -19.17
N PRO A 95 4.54 -1.57 -19.66
CA PRO A 95 5.77 -1.87 -18.90
C PRO A 95 6.75 -0.70 -18.75
N HIS A 96 6.45 0.45 -19.30
CA HIS A 96 7.31 1.61 -19.22
C HIS A 96 7.13 2.36 -17.91
N ARG A 97 8.16 3.08 -17.50
CA ARG A 97 8.09 3.99 -16.37
C ARG A 97 7.28 5.23 -16.75
N SER A 98 6.48 5.76 -15.85
CA SER A 98 5.82 7.05 -16.06
C SER A 98 6.84 8.17 -16.26
N THR A 99 6.70 8.95 -17.33
CA THR A 99 7.55 10.11 -17.64
C THR A 99 7.26 11.33 -16.78
N SER A 100 6.15 11.30 -16.06
CA SER A 100 5.73 12.37 -15.17
C SER A 100 6.68 12.50 -13.98
N SER A 101 7.13 13.72 -13.67
CA SER A 101 8.05 14.01 -12.57
C SER A 101 7.60 13.39 -11.25
N ALA A 102 8.55 12.87 -10.48
CA ALA A 102 8.24 12.32 -9.16
C ALA A 102 7.59 13.37 -8.27
N VAL A 103 6.46 13.01 -7.66
CA VAL A 103 5.73 13.89 -6.72
C VAL A 103 6.55 14.14 -5.45
N SER A 104 7.53 13.27 -5.20
CA SER A 104 8.42 13.38 -4.05
C SER A 104 9.73 12.65 -4.35
N PRO A 105 10.89 13.22 -4.00
CA PRO A 105 12.20 12.59 -4.24
C PRO A 105 12.40 11.29 -3.43
N ILE A 106 11.55 11.03 -2.46
CA ILE A 106 11.61 9.83 -1.61
C ILE A 106 10.59 8.76 -2.01
N ALA A 107 9.70 9.05 -2.96
CA ALA A 107 8.71 8.12 -3.44
C ALA A 107 9.34 7.11 -4.42
N LEU A 108 9.12 5.83 -4.19
CA LEU A 108 9.65 4.74 -4.99
C LEU A 108 8.50 3.91 -5.56
N SER A 109 8.60 3.53 -6.83
CA SER A 109 7.64 2.63 -7.45
C SER A 109 7.94 1.17 -7.08
N LEU A 110 6.93 0.44 -6.62
CA LEU A 110 7.10 -0.99 -6.33
C LEU A 110 7.37 -1.82 -7.60
N LEU A 111 7.02 -1.29 -8.77
CA LEU A 111 7.21 -1.98 -10.05
C LEU A 111 8.60 -1.79 -10.65
N HIS A 112 9.20 -0.63 -10.44
CA HIS A 112 10.42 -0.24 -11.16
C HIS A 112 11.63 0.09 -10.27
N ASP A 113 11.40 0.47 -9.00
CA ASP A 113 12.49 0.82 -8.09
C ASP A 113 12.83 -0.31 -7.12
N THR A 114 14.08 -0.39 -6.69
CA THR A 114 14.49 -1.30 -5.63
C THR A 114 14.32 -0.62 -4.27
N ILE A 115 13.42 -1.14 -3.45
CA ILE A 115 13.23 -0.65 -2.09
C ILE A 115 14.21 -1.34 -1.15
N SER A 116 15.07 -0.56 -0.49
CA SER A 116 16.07 -1.09 0.43
C SER A 116 15.44 -1.87 1.59
N PRO A 117 15.99 -3.02 1.97
CA PRO A 117 15.57 -3.74 3.18
C PRO A 117 15.86 -2.96 4.47
N THR A 118 16.78 -1.99 4.42
CA THR A 118 17.16 -1.14 5.55
C THR A 118 16.44 0.21 5.53
N ARG A 119 15.40 0.37 4.70
CA ARG A 119 14.60 1.59 4.63
C ARG A 119 13.93 1.87 5.97
N THR A 120 13.98 3.13 6.41
CA THR A 120 13.46 3.55 7.72
C THR A 120 12.38 4.63 7.59
N CYS A 121 11.59 4.84 8.63
CA CYS A 121 10.67 5.98 8.70
C CYS A 121 11.37 7.32 8.50
N ALA A 122 12.60 7.47 8.98
CA ALA A 122 13.36 8.70 8.80
C ALA A 122 13.67 8.95 7.32
N SER A 123 14.11 7.91 6.59
CA SER A 123 14.39 8.02 5.15
C SER A 123 13.13 8.26 4.31
N MET A 124 11.95 7.94 4.84
CA MET A 124 10.66 8.21 4.22
C MET A 124 10.03 9.54 4.66
N MET A 125 10.74 10.35 5.46
CA MET A 125 10.22 11.61 6.04
C MET A 125 8.90 11.44 6.80
N VAL A 126 8.70 10.30 7.46
CA VAL A 126 7.52 10.07 8.29
C VAL A 126 7.61 10.96 9.53
N ASN A 127 6.52 11.66 9.84
CA ASN A 127 6.44 12.54 11.00
C ASN A 127 6.82 11.80 12.29
N ARG A 128 7.56 12.48 13.18
CA ARG A 128 8.03 11.92 14.46
C ARG A 128 6.92 11.30 15.31
N LEU A 129 5.71 11.84 15.23
CA LEU A 129 4.54 11.33 15.97
C LEU A 129 4.16 9.90 15.56
N TYR A 130 4.43 9.51 14.32
CA TYR A 130 4.10 8.18 13.77
C TYR A 130 5.29 7.24 13.64
N ARG A 131 6.49 7.66 14.07
CA ARG A 131 7.70 6.82 14.01
C ARG A 131 7.60 5.55 14.85
N ALA A 132 6.78 5.54 15.89
CA ALA A 132 6.51 4.33 16.67
C ALA A 132 5.92 3.19 15.84
N ALA A 133 5.22 3.50 14.74
CA ALA A 133 4.71 2.50 13.79
C ALA A 133 5.82 1.80 12.98
N CYS A 134 7.04 2.34 12.98
CA CYS A 134 8.17 1.82 12.20
C CYS A 134 9.15 0.95 13.02
N THR A 135 9.01 0.95 14.34
CA THR A 135 9.80 0.13 15.25
C THR A 135 8.97 -1.07 15.67
N GLY A 136 9.14 -2.19 15.03
CA GLY A 136 8.54 -3.47 15.38
C GLY A 136 9.44 -4.58 14.94
#